data_91ed9541d22152ce8d05d6cf94fa8125
#
_entry.id   91ed9541d22152ce8d05d6cf94fa8125
#
_cell.length_a   1.000
_cell.length_b   1.000
_cell.length_c   1.000
_cell.angle_alpha   90.00
_cell.angle_beta   90.00
_cell.angle_gamma   90.00
#
_symmetry.space_group_name_H-M   'P 1'
#
loop_
_entity.id
_entity.type
_entity.pdbx_description
1 polymer ?
#
loop_
_entity_poly.entity_id
_entity_poly.type
_entity_poly.pdbx_seq_one_letter_code
_entity_poly.pdbx_strand_id
1 'polypeptide(L)'
;TTRDYVVKRLAWKGFEFDLVDAPGWEKPRDDIENDAQKLLVEELKQADLIVACSCGSDCSWAEHFLKSYPAKLVHVATKTDVCNPLPGVLATSALNKVGLMNLKNRIVEELADLGGQQFSPLAHLEGLCAKVVESLKRAHQSAIFQEPLEMLALDLRESIQFLGEITGQVFTEDLLDRMFSRFCVGK
;
A
#
# COMPACT_ATOMS: atom_id res chain seq x y z
N THR A 1 22.54 1.13 2.86
CA THR A 1 22.22 0.56 1.53
C THR A 1 21.38 -0.68 1.77
N THR A 2 20.10 -0.63 1.39
CA THR A 2 19.18 -1.77 1.47
C THR A 2 19.64 -2.81 0.46
N ARG A 3 20.01 -4.01 0.92
CA ARG A 3 20.42 -5.12 0.05
C ARG A 3 19.25 -6.04 -0.30
N ASP A 4 18.19 -5.97 0.51
CA ASP A 4 16.94 -6.70 0.33
C ASP A 4 15.82 -5.70 0.10
N TYR A 5 14.80 -6.05 -0.69
CA TYR A 5 13.62 -5.21 -0.80
C TYR A 5 12.66 -5.46 0.38
N VAL A 6 12.04 -4.39 0.84
CA VAL A 6 11.04 -4.45 1.92
C VAL A 6 9.71 -4.00 1.35
N VAL A 7 8.70 -4.87 1.42
CA VAL A 7 7.33 -4.54 1.00
C VAL A 7 6.53 -4.11 2.22
N LYS A 8 5.85 -2.98 2.13
CA LYS A 8 4.96 -2.50 3.16
C LYS A 8 3.64 -2.05 2.57
N ARG A 9 2.55 -2.69 3.00
CA ARG A 9 1.19 -2.23 2.64
C ARG A 9 0.86 -0.93 3.34
N LEU A 10 0.41 0.05 2.58
CA LEU A 10 0.03 1.38 3.04
C LEU A 10 -1.38 1.72 2.56
N ALA A 11 -2.06 2.55 3.35
CA ALA A 11 -3.33 3.15 2.97
C ALA A 11 -3.23 4.67 3.13
N TRP A 12 -3.37 5.43 2.03
CA TRP A 12 -3.36 6.89 2.04
C TRP A 12 -4.56 7.43 1.28
N LYS A 13 -5.35 8.30 1.93
CA LYS A 13 -6.52 8.95 1.34
C LYS A 13 -7.45 8.00 0.60
N GLY A 14 -7.63 6.80 1.14
CA GLY A 14 -8.51 5.79 0.57
C GLY A 14 -7.90 4.90 -0.52
N PHE A 15 -6.62 5.06 -0.86
CA PHE A 15 -5.90 4.13 -1.74
C PHE A 15 -5.07 3.17 -0.90
N GLU A 16 -5.20 1.88 -1.18
CA GLU A 16 -4.30 0.84 -0.66
C GLU A 16 -3.28 0.47 -1.74
N PHE A 17 -2.03 0.39 -1.36
CA PHE A 17 -0.93 0.03 -2.24
C PHE A 17 0.23 -0.58 -1.45
N ASP A 18 1.03 -1.37 -2.12
CA ASP A 18 2.25 -1.92 -1.57
C ASP A 18 3.43 -1.00 -1.93
N LEU A 19 4.07 -0.45 -0.90
CA LEU A 19 5.30 0.33 -1.07
C LEU A 19 6.48 -0.63 -0.99
N VAL A 20 7.26 -0.68 -2.06
CA VAL A 20 8.48 -1.48 -2.15
C VAL A 20 9.69 -0.57 -2.01
N ASP A 21 10.48 -0.78 -0.93
CA ASP A 21 11.78 -0.13 -0.78
C ASP A 21 12.83 -1.01 -1.45
N ALA A 22 13.26 -0.61 -2.62
CA ALA A 22 14.18 -1.35 -3.47
C ALA A 22 15.63 -0.81 -3.34
N PRO A 23 16.64 -1.63 -3.63
CA PRO A 23 18.02 -1.18 -3.72
C PRO A 23 18.19 0.00 -4.67
N GLY A 24 19.09 0.94 -4.34
CA GLY A 24 19.39 2.05 -5.23
C GLY A 24 20.03 1.57 -6.53
N TRP A 25 19.79 2.31 -7.62
CA TRP A 25 20.45 2.07 -8.88
C TRP A 25 21.93 2.48 -8.79
N GLU A 26 22.83 1.49 -8.87
CA GLU A 26 24.28 1.70 -8.96
C GLU A 26 24.88 0.71 -9.98
N LYS A 27 26.03 1.07 -10.54
CA LYS A 27 26.79 0.10 -11.35
C LYS A 27 27.34 -0.98 -10.42
N PRO A 28 26.99 -2.25 -10.65
CA PRO A 28 27.42 -3.33 -9.76
C PRO A 28 28.96 -3.45 -9.74
N ARG A 29 29.52 -3.59 -8.56
CA ARG A 29 30.97 -3.76 -8.31
C ARG A 29 31.31 -5.19 -7.98
N ASP A 30 30.33 -5.99 -7.55
CA ASP A 30 30.47 -7.39 -7.20
C ASP A 30 29.22 -8.21 -7.60
N ASP A 31 29.28 -9.53 -7.41
CA ASP A 31 28.18 -10.44 -7.77
C ASP A 31 26.92 -10.20 -6.90
N ILE A 32 27.08 -9.78 -5.65
CA ILE A 32 25.97 -9.50 -4.72
C ILE A 32 25.22 -8.26 -5.18
N GLU A 33 25.95 -7.20 -5.57
CA GLU A 33 25.33 -5.97 -6.12
C GLU A 33 24.65 -6.27 -7.47
N ASN A 34 25.21 -7.18 -8.27
CA ASN A 34 24.59 -7.60 -9.53
C ASN A 34 23.27 -8.33 -9.31
N ASP A 35 23.17 -9.18 -8.30
CA ASP A 35 21.91 -9.86 -7.96
C ASP A 35 20.86 -8.86 -7.40
N ALA A 36 21.27 -7.89 -6.59
CA ALA A 36 20.41 -6.81 -6.14
C ALA A 36 19.86 -5.96 -7.31
N GLN A 37 20.69 -5.70 -8.34
CA GLN A 37 20.24 -4.99 -9.53
C GLN A 37 19.25 -5.81 -10.38
N LYS A 38 19.40 -7.13 -10.45
CA LYS A 38 18.44 -8.02 -11.13
C LYS A 38 17.07 -7.97 -10.44
N LEU A 39 17.06 -8.05 -9.10
CA LEU A 39 15.83 -7.91 -8.32
C LEU A 39 15.17 -6.56 -8.53
N LEU A 40 15.94 -5.47 -8.52
CA LEU A 40 15.42 -4.13 -8.83
C LEU A 40 14.73 -4.09 -10.20
N VAL A 41 15.36 -4.67 -11.24
CA VAL A 41 14.78 -4.71 -12.59
C VAL A 41 13.48 -5.50 -12.63
N GLU A 42 13.36 -6.58 -11.88
CA GLU A 42 12.13 -7.37 -11.80
C GLU A 42 11.01 -6.57 -11.12
N GLU A 43 11.29 -5.91 -10.01
CA GLU A 43 10.32 -5.04 -9.32
C GLU A 43 9.88 -3.86 -10.20
N LEU A 44 10.81 -3.21 -10.91
CA LEU A 44 10.48 -2.11 -11.83
C LEU A 44 9.56 -2.53 -12.98
N LYS A 45 9.61 -3.79 -13.43
CA LYS A 45 8.70 -4.31 -14.47
C LYS A 45 7.28 -4.52 -13.96
N GLN A 46 7.11 -4.76 -12.66
CA GLN A 46 5.83 -5.04 -12.03
C GLN A 46 5.21 -3.79 -11.38
N ALA A 47 6.00 -2.74 -11.18
CA ALA A 47 5.54 -1.52 -10.55
C ALA A 47 4.52 -0.77 -11.43
N ASP A 48 3.46 -0.27 -10.83
CA ASP A 48 2.50 0.66 -11.46
C ASP A 48 2.99 2.10 -11.39
N LEU A 49 3.70 2.44 -10.30
CA LEU A 49 4.26 3.76 -10.03
C LEU A 49 5.70 3.63 -9.50
N ILE A 50 6.62 4.36 -10.09
CA ILE A 50 8.01 4.45 -9.65
C ILE A 50 8.24 5.82 -9.02
N VAL A 51 8.77 5.84 -7.80
CA VAL A 51 9.22 7.05 -7.12
C VAL A 51 10.74 7.08 -7.16
N ALA A 52 11.30 7.86 -8.08
CA ALA A 52 12.74 8.01 -8.24
C ALA A 52 13.28 9.08 -7.29
N CYS A 53 14.04 8.65 -6.28
CA CYS A 53 14.63 9.49 -5.26
C CYS A 53 16.08 9.82 -5.59
N SER A 54 16.43 11.10 -5.63
CA SER A 54 17.81 11.57 -5.83
C SER A 54 18.20 12.63 -4.80
N CYS A 55 19.50 12.76 -4.53
CA CYS A 55 20.06 13.87 -3.77
C CYS A 55 20.90 14.74 -4.72
N GLY A 56 20.54 16.03 -4.84
CA GLY A 56 21.22 16.95 -5.73
C GLY A 56 20.59 17.08 -7.11
N SER A 57 21.35 17.62 -8.07
CA SER A 57 20.87 18.11 -9.34
C SER A 57 20.85 17.09 -10.49
N ASP A 58 21.40 15.90 -10.31
CA ASP A 58 21.53 14.93 -11.40
C ASP A 58 20.52 13.77 -11.28
N CYS A 59 19.38 13.93 -11.95
CA CYS A 59 18.38 12.87 -12.14
C CYS A 59 18.35 12.37 -13.60
N SER A 60 19.25 12.82 -14.46
CA SER A 60 19.22 12.52 -15.91
C SER A 60 19.32 11.03 -16.22
N TRP A 61 20.09 10.30 -15.42
CA TRP A 61 20.21 8.84 -15.53
C TRP A 61 18.88 8.14 -15.24
N ALA A 62 18.15 8.61 -14.22
CA ALA A 62 16.89 8.04 -13.83
C ALA A 62 15.85 8.20 -14.94
N GLU A 63 15.78 9.36 -15.57
CA GLU A 63 14.84 9.59 -16.68
C GLU A 63 15.06 8.66 -17.86
N HIS A 64 16.30 8.47 -18.28
CA HIS A 64 16.61 7.61 -19.41
C HIS A 64 16.36 6.14 -19.11
N PHE A 65 16.78 5.68 -17.93
CA PHE A 65 16.63 4.29 -17.50
C PHE A 65 15.17 3.95 -17.22
N LEU A 66 14.48 4.80 -16.48
CA LEU A 66 13.12 4.51 -16.03
C LEU A 66 12.06 4.70 -17.12
N LYS A 67 12.31 5.49 -18.16
CA LYS A 67 11.45 5.59 -19.36
C LYS A 67 11.29 4.28 -20.14
N SER A 68 12.15 3.29 -19.90
CA SER A 68 12.02 1.96 -20.50
C SER A 68 10.96 1.07 -19.82
N TYR A 69 10.44 1.50 -18.68
CA TYR A 69 9.41 0.78 -17.91
C TYR A 69 8.02 1.39 -18.16
N PRO A 70 6.95 0.57 -18.16
CA PRO A 70 5.59 1.05 -18.41
C PRO A 70 4.99 1.87 -17.25
N ALA A 71 5.63 1.83 -16.08
CA ALA A 71 5.18 2.49 -14.87
C ALA A 71 5.18 4.03 -14.99
N LYS A 72 4.26 4.69 -14.28
CA LYS A 72 4.33 6.14 -14.08
C LYS A 72 5.55 6.50 -13.24
N LEU A 73 6.12 7.68 -13.48
CA LEU A 73 7.34 8.12 -12.82
C LEU A 73 7.13 9.43 -12.06
N VAL A 74 7.47 9.44 -10.78
CA VAL A 74 7.52 10.63 -9.92
C VAL A 74 8.96 10.86 -9.50
N HIS A 75 9.53 12.01 -9.87
CA HIS A 75 10.86 12.44 -9.44
C HIS A 75 10.80 13.17 -8.12
N VAL A 76 11.66 12.79 -7.18
CA VAL A 76 11.74 13.37 -5.84
C VAL A 76 13.18 13.73 -5.51
N ALA A 77 13.42 15.00 -5.24
CA ALA A 77 14.67 15.45 -4.66
C ALA A 77 14.61 15.25 -3.14
N THR A 78 15.46 14.38 -2.63
CA THR A 78 15.57 14.09 -1.20
C THR A 78 16.69 14.91 -0.57
N LYS A 79 16.70 14.97 0.78
CA LYS A 79 17.75 15.68 1.56
C LYS A 79 17.91 17.14 1.14
N THR A 80 16.79 17.83 0.87
CA THR A 80 16.82 19.25 0.45
C THR A 80 17.24 20.21 1.57
N ASP A 81 17.52 19.71 2.75
CA ASP A 81 18.22 20.38 3.83
C ASP A 81 19.72 20.56 3.56
N VAL A 82 20.31 19.74 2.71
CA VAL A 82 21.75 19.79 2.35
C VAL A 82 22.00 19.87 0.84
N CYS A 83 21.02 19.56 0.00
CA CYS A 83 21.12 19.57 -1.45
C CYS A 83 20.07 20.52 -2.06
N ASN A 84 20.45 21.31 -3.05
CA ASN A 84 19.49 22.13 -3.79
C ASN A 84 18.76 21.30 -4.84
N PRO A 85 17.42 21.27 -4.83
CA PRO A 85 16.64 20.56 -5.84
C PRO A 85 16.66 21.32 -7.17
N LEU A 86 16.49 20.57 -8.28
CA LEU A 86 16.22 21.19 -9.58
C LEU A 86 14.86 21.88 -9.59
N PRO A 87 14.69 22.97 -10.34
CA PRO A 87 13.38 23.59 -10.54
C PRO A 87 12.38 22.59 -11.13
N GLY A 88 11.17 22.53 -10.54
CA GLY A 88 10.10 21.64 -11.00
C GLY A 88 10.15 20.21 -10.46
N VAL A 89 11.20 19.82 -9.73
CA VAL A 89 11.26 18.55 -9.04
C VAL A 89 10.67 18.66 -7.64
N LEU A 90 9.94 17.66 -7.21
CA LEU A 90 9.31 17.62 -5.89
C LEU A 90 10.39 17.50 -4.80
N ALA A 91 10.54 18.56 -4.02
CA ALA A 91 11.57 18.67 -2.99
C ALA A 91 11.10 18.08 -1.65
N THR A 92 11.93 17.23 -1.02
CA THR A 92 11.62 16.64 0.28
C THR A 92 12.83 16.62 1.20
N SER A 93 12.58 16.81 2.50
CA SER A 93 13.55 16.55 3.57
C SER A 93 12.87 15.73 4.68
N ALA A 94 13.38 14.56 4.95
CA ALA A 94 12.91 13.73 6.06
C ALA A 94 13.32 14.36 7.42
N LEU A 95 14.49 14.99 7.48
CA LEU A 95 15.00 15.66 8.67
C LEU A 95 14.08 16.81 9.10
N ASN A 96 13.76 17.70 8.18
CA ASN A 96 12.93 18.89 8.42
C ASN A 96 11.43 18.63 8.21
N LYS A 97 11.05 17.40 7.77
CA LYS A 97 9.67 17.01 7.42
C LYS A 97 9.03 17.90 6.34
N VAL A 98 9.85 18.54 5.50
CA VAL A 98 9.41 19.42 4.41
C VAL A 98 9.05 18.56 3.18
N GLY A 99 7.99 18.94 2.46
CA GLY A 99 7.58 18.34 1.19
C GLY A 99 6.94 16.94 1.29
N LEU A 100 6.93 16.28 2.46
CA LEU A 100 6.39 14.93 2.60
C LEU A 100 4.88 14.85 2.32
N MET A 101 4.13 15.90 2.67
CA MET A 101 2.69 15.95 2.37
C MET A 101 2.45 16.10 0.86
N ASN A 102 3.27 16.92 0.19
CA ASN A 102 3.19 17.10 -1.26
C ASN A 102 3.53 15.80 -1.99
N LEU A 103 4.54 15.05 -1.51
CA LEU A 103 4.86 13.72 -2.04
C LEU A 103 3.68 12.74 -1.88
N LYS A 104 3.08 12.70 -0.69
CA LYS A 104 1.89 11.86 -0.46
C LYS A 104 0.73 12.22 -1.38
N ASN A 105 0.46 13.52 -1.55
CA ASN A 105 -0.59 13.97 -2.45
C ASN A 105 -0.31 13.58 -3.89
N ARG A 106 0.95 13.75 -4.35
CA ARG A 106 1.35 13.38 -5.71
C ARG A 106 1.22 11.88 -5.96
N ILE A 107 1.61 11.03 -5.02
CA ILE A 107 1.43 9.58 -5.13
C ILE A 107 -0.06 9.24 -5.26
N VAL A 108 -0.92 9.84 -4.43
CA VAL A 108 -2.37 9.61 -4.48
C VAL A 108 -2.97 10.05 -5.82
N GLU A 109 -2.55 11.20 -6.38
CA GLU A 109 -2.97 11.68 -7.69
C GLU A 109 -2.60 10.69 -8.79
N GLU A 110 -1.36 10.19 -8.79
CA GLU A 110 -0.91 9.20 -9.78
C GLU A 110 -1.63 7.86 -9.64
N LEU A 111 -1.89 7.39 -8.41
CA LEU A 111 -2.66 6.18 -8.15
C LEU A 111 -4.12 6.32 -8.63
N ALA A 112 -4.73 7.49 -8.45
CA ALA A 112 -6.09 7.77 -8.95
C ALA A 112 -6.14 7.71 -10.49
N ASP A 113 -5.15 8.26 -11.14
CA ASP A 113 -5.02 8.25 -12.61
C ASP A 113 -4.77 6.85 -13.20
N LEU A 114 -4.16 5.94 -12.43
CA LEU A 114 -3.98 4.54 -12.80
C LEU A 114 -5.26 3.71 -12.68
N GLY A 115 -6.37 4.32 -12.27
CA GLY A 115 -7.63 3.63 -12.05
C GLY A 115 -7.63 2.80 -10.76
N GLY A 116 -6.72 3.10 -9.85
CA GLY A 116 -6.67 2.46 -8.53
C GLY A 116 -8.02 2.63 -7.82
N GLN A 117 -8.55 1.55 -7.29
CA GLN A 117 -9.78 1.62 -6.51
C GLN A 117 -9.53 2.43 -5.24
N GLN A 118 -10.27 3.51 -5.08
CA GLN A 118 -10.24 4.29 -3.86
C GLN A 118 -10.85 3.45 -2.73
N PHE A 119 -10.02 3.02 -1.79
CA PHE A 119 -10.54 2.41 -0.57
C PHE A 119 -11.26 3.50 0.23
N SER A 120 -12.58 3.50 0.16
CA SER A 120 -13.40 4.30 1.03
C SER A 120 -13.65 3.52 2.32
N PRO A 121 -13.17 3.99 3.48
CA PRO A 121 -13.55 3.39 4.77
C PRO A 121 -15.07 3.34 4.94
N LEU A 122 -15.78 4.30 4.35
CA LEU A 122 -17.24 4.34 4.33
C LEU A 122 -17.82 3.21 3.45
N ALA A 123 -17.28 2.99 2.25
CA ALA A 123 -17.71 1.89 1.38
C ALA A 123 -17.42 0.52 2.00
N HIS A 124 -16.29 0.38 2.71
CA HIS A 124 -15.99 -0.84 3.47
C HIS A 124 -17.01 -1.06 4.59
N LEU A 125 -17.31 -0.02 5.35
CA LEU A 125 -18.31 -0.06 6.41
C LEU A 125 -19.71 -0.37 5.86
N GLU A 126 -20.10 0.26 4.75
CA GLU A 126 -21.35 -0.03 4.03
C GLU A 126 -21.40 -1.49 3.58
N GLY A 127 -20.30 -2.03 3.05
CA GLY A 127 -20.17 -3.43 2.66
C GLY A 127 -20.34 -4.38 3.85
N LEU A 128 -19.74 -4.09 5.00
CA LEU A 128 -19.93 -4.87 6.23
C LEU A 128 -21.38 -4.79 6.74
N CYS A 129 -21.99 -3.60 6.75
CA CYS A 129 -23.38 -3.42 7.12
C CYS A 129 -24.34 -4.22 6.19
N ALA A 130 -24.07 -4.22 4.89
CA ALA A 130 -24.85 -5.00 3.92
C ALA A 130 -24.76 -6.51 4.22
N LYS A 131 -23.57 -7.03 4.53
CA LYS A 131 -23.36 -8.43 4.92
C LYS A 131 -24.11 -8.81 6.20
N VAL A 132 -24.10 -7.92 7.22
CA VAL A 132 -24.90 -8.10 8.45
C VAL A 132 -26.39 -8.22 8.12
N VAL A 133 -26.90 -7.31 7.31
CA VAL A 133 -28.34 -7.32 6.93
C VAL A 133 -28.66 -8.61 6.16
N GLU A 134 -27.80 -9.07 5.28
CA GLU A 134 -28.00 -10.28 4.49
C GLU A 134 -28.01 -11.53 5.36
N SER A 135 -27.04 -11.70 6.27
CA SER A 135 -26.98 -12.84 7.19
C SER A 135 -28.17 -12.85 8.15
N LEU A 136 -28.62 -11.69 8.66
CA LEU A 136 -29.83 -11.60 9.48
C LEU A 136 -31.12 -11.96 8.69
N LYS A 137 -31.22 -11.59 7.41
CA LYS A 137 -32.34 -11.98 6.55
C LYS A 137 -32.37 -13.50 6.35
N ARG A 138 -31.21 -14.14 6.11
CA ARG A 138 -31.12 -15.63 6.03
C ARG A 138 -31.56 -16.27 7.34
N ALA A 139 -31.03 -15.81 8.47
CA ALA A 139 -31.44 -16.31 9.78
C ALA A 139 -32.96 -16.16 10.01
N HIS A 140 -33.56 -15.04 9.62
CA HIS A 140 -34.99 -14.84 9.72
C HIS A 140 -35.77 -15.81 8.82
N GLN A 141 -35.31 -16.06 7.59
CA GLN A 141 -35.93 -17.02 6.69
C GLN A 141 -35.84 -18.45 7.27
N SER A 142 -34.67 -18.87 7.75
CA SER A 142 -34.48 -20.17 8.40
C SER A 142 -35.43 -20.36 9.59
N ALA A 143 -35.67 -19.30 10.37
CA ALA A 143 -36.64 -19.34 11.47
C ALA A 143 -38.09 -19.50 11.00
N ILE A 144 -38.48 -18.78 9.92
CA ILE A 144 -39.86 -18.89 9.37
C ILE A 144 -40.10 -20.27 8.77
N PHE A 145 -39.12 -20.82 8.03
CA PHE A 145 -39.23 -22.11 7.37
C PHE A 145 -38.99 -23.31 8.32
N GLN A 146 -38.76 -23.04 9.62
CA GLN A 146 -38.44 -24.05 10.64
C GLN A 146 -37.26 -24.93 10.22
N GLU A 147 -36.26 -24.35 9.60
CA GLU A 147 -35.02 -25.03 9.26
C GLU A 147 -34.25 -25.46 10.53
N PRO A 148 -33.27 -26.40 10.42
CA PRO A 148 -32.46 -26.80 11.55
C PRO A 148 -31.85 -25.63 12.32
N LEU A 149 -31.89 -25.67 13.65
CA LEU A 149 -31.37 -24.61 14.52
C LEU A 149 -29.88 -24.31 14.29
N GLU A 150 -29.15 -25.29 13.77
CA GLU A 150 -27.74 -25.18 13.40
C GLU A 150 -27.55 -24.15 12.28
N MET A 151 -28.44 -24.11 11.29
CA MET A 151 -28.39 -23.13 10.19
C MET A 151 -28.67 -21.72 10.69
N LEU A 152 -29.72 -21.58 11.53
CA LEU A 152 -30.02 -20.31 12.18
C LEU A 152 -28.86 -19.83 13.03
N ALA A 153 -28.23 -20.71 13.81
CA ALA A 153 -27.08 -20.34 14.63
C ALA A 153 -25.86 -19.95 13.82
N LEU A 154 -25.65 -20.57 12.65
CA LEU A 154 -24.54 -20.19 11.73
C LEU A 154 -24.72 -18.77 11.21
N ASP A 155 -25.89 -18.43 10.67
CA ASP A 155 -26.18 -17.10 10.15
C ASP A 155 -26.10 -16.01 11.22
N LEU A 156 -26.55 -16.29 12.44
CA LEU A 156 -26.42 -15.36 13.57
C LEU A 156 -24.95 -15.14 13.98
N ARG A 157 -24.13 -16.21 13.98
CA ARG A 157 -22.69 -16.08 14.26
C ARG A 157 -21.98 -15.24 13.21
N GLU A 158 -22.31 -15.46 11.93
CA GLU A 158 -21.77 -14.65 10.83
C GLU A 158 -22.15 -13.17 11.00
N SER A 159 -23.40 -12.86 11.37
CA SER A 159 -23.82 -11.49 11.67
C SER A 159 -23.02 -10.85 12.82
N ILE A 160 -22.80 -11.60 13.90
CA ILE A 160 -22.01 -11.15 15.06
C ILE A 160 -20.56 -10.89 14.65
N GLN A 161 -19.99 -11.72 13.79
CA GLN A 161 -18.63 -11.55 13.29
C GLN A 161 -18.49 -10.23 12.52
N PHE A 162 -19.38 -9.96 11.55
CA PHE A 162 -19.35 -8.71 10.79
C PHE A 162 -19.58 -7.48 11.68
N LEU A 163 -20.48 -7.56 12.66
CA LEU A 163 -20.66 -6.50 13.66
C LEU A 163 -19.41 -6.29 14.52
N GLY A 164 -18.73 -7.38 14.86
CA GLY A 164 -17.46 -7.32 15.58
C GLY A 164 -16.34 -6.64 14.78
N GLU A 165 -16.29 -6.86 13.46
CA GLU A 165 -15.36 -6.16 12.55
C GLU A 165 -15.67 -4.65 12.50
N ILE A 166 -16.96 -4.27 12.43
CA ILE A 166 -17.41 -2.87 12.45
C ILE A 166 -17.02 -2.18 13.76
N THR A 167 -17.19 -2.86 14.88
CA THR A 167 -16.92 -2.29 16.22
C THR A 167 -15.46 -2.45 16.67
N GLY A 168 -14.65 -3.20 15.91
CA GLY A 168 -13.26 -3.54 16.28
C GLY A 168 -13.15 -4.54 17.44
N GLN A 169 -14.22 -5.25 17.78
CA GLN A 169 -14.23 -6.26 18.84
C GLN A 169 -13.83 -7.66 18.36
N VAL A 170 -13.96 -7.93 17.08
CA VAL A 170 -13.52 -9.17 16.45
C VAL A 170 -12.42 -8.83 15.46
N PHE A 171 -11.27 -9.46 15.64
CA PHE A 171 -10.15 -9.37 14.72
C PHE A 171 -10.17 -10.66 13.88
N THR A 172 -10.41 -10.52 12.57
CA THR A 172 -10.19 -11.62 11.64
C THR A 172 -8.71 -11.95 11.55
N GLU A 173 -8.36 -13.20 11.21
CA GLU A 173 -6.94 -13.56 10.97
C GLU A 173 -6.29 -12.62 9.97
N ASP A 174 -7.00 -12.21 8.93
CA ASP A 174 -6.55 -11.24 7.94
C ASP A 174 -6.24 -9.85 8.57
N LEU A 175 -7.03 -9.40 9.53
CA LEU A 175 -6.75 -8.16 10.28
C LEU A 175 -5.58 -8.35 11.25
N LEU A 176 -5.50 -9.50 11.92
CA LEU A 176 -4.37 -9.84 12.79
C LEU A 176 -3.08 -9.95 11.99
N ASP A 177 -3.08 -10.59 10.84
CA ASP A 177 -1.93 -10.65 9.93
C ASP A 177 -1.52 -9.27 9.44
N ARG A 178 -2.49 -8.40 9.11
CA ARG A 178 -2.22 -6.99 8.76
C ARG A 178 -1.67 -6.18 9.93
N MET A 179 -2.09 -6.46 11.16
CA MET A 179 -1.54 -5.84 12.36
C MET A 179 -0.14 -6.38 12.69
N PHE A 180 0.04 -7.71 12.65
CA PHE A 180 1.33 -8.35 12.98
C PHE A 180 2.39 -8.15 11.91
N SER A 181 2.03 -8.03 10.63
CA SER A 181 2.97 -7.64 9.57
C SER A 181 3.51 -6.21 9.74
N ARG A 182 2.84 -5.38 10.56
CA ARG A 182 3.31 -4.03 10.91
C ARG A 182 4.27 -4.00 12.10
N PHE A 183 4.31 -5.06 12.89
CA PHE A 183 5.25 -5.22 14.00
C PHE A 183 6.31 -6.24 13.60
N CYS A 184 7.50 -5.78 13.20
CA CYS A 184 8.67 -6.62 13.28
C CYS A 184 8.81 -7.05 14.74
N VAL A 185 8.33 -8.26 15.08
CA VAL A 185 8.66 -8.89 16.35
C VAL A 185 10.14 -9.20 16.26
N GLY A 186 10.91 -8.46 17.02
CA GLY A 186 12.36 -8.48 17.00
C GLY A 186 12.95 -9.88 17.18
N LYS A 187 14.00 -10.09 16.45
CA LYS A 187 15.17 -10.86 16.88
C LYS A 187 16.34 -9.91 16.93
#